data_3f9d8d97ee6bc25be3c1b0f09f656647
#
_entry.id   3f9d8d97ee6bc25be3c1b0f09f656647
#
_cell.length_a   1.000
_cell.length_b   1.000
_cell.length_c   1.000
_cell.angle_alpha   90.00
_cell.angle_beta   90.00
_cell.angle_gamma   90.00
#
_symmetry.space_group_name_H-M   'P 1'
#
loop_
_entity.id
_entity.type
_entity.pdbx_description
1 polymer ?
#
loop_
_entity_poly.entity_id
_entity_poly.type
_entity_poly.pdbx_seq_one_letter_code
_entity_poly.pdbx_strand_id
1 'polypeptide(L)'
;MEGTTTVFHGTNIKGSMTRIKNELISHTDLYVWTQINFAYHSNKIEGSKLSKDQTIQIFEANDLTMDLDDALEAQNHFRLFDYMLETVDEPLSKEMMIQMNMILKRGTSYEDNPAYNVGGFKVRENGIGMINSFKTTKPADVETELDALLEKFQNKGVLSFEDIVEFHVCFERIHPFGDGNGRTGRMIMFKQCLQNNCIPFVLLDRDRAFYLRGLKEWDFERNYLMDTLLTQQDVYASVCEQFDIFKDFGQKELSKNKIVDENEQYVLFETDEGMYQLVADDQIIGETEKNNIKDALESITSKKSN
;
A
#
# COMPACT_ATOMS: atom_id res chain seq x y z
N MET A 1 -16.81 24.82 -2.13
CA MET A 1 -15.93 24.15 -1.15
C MET A 1 -14.76 23.64 -1.95
N GLU A 2 -13.68 24.39 -1.95
CA GLU A 2 -12.46 24.08 -2.66
C GLU A 2 -11.75 22.96 -1.88
N GLY A 3 -11.59 21.80 -2.51
CA GLY A 3 -10.82 20.70 -1.95
C GLY A 3 -9.34 21.03 -2.04
N THR A 4 -8.73 21.36 -0.92
CA THR A 4 -7.28 21.40 -0.78
C THR A 4 -6.74 19.97 -0.93
N THR A 5 -6.18 19.67 -2.09
CA THR A 5 -5.36 18.48 -2.29
C THR A 5 -4.07 18.68 -1.51
N THR A 6 -3.95 18.08 -0.34
CA THR A 6 -2.71 18.09 0.44
C THR A 6 -1.74 17.16 -0.27
N VAL A 7 -0.88 17.72 -1.10
CA VAL A 7 0.23 16.98 -1.71
C VAL A 7 1.31 16.89 -0.65
N PHE A 8 1.60 15.68 -0.17
CA PHE A 8 2.71 15.42 0.75
C PHE A 8 4.05 15.64 0.03
N HIS A 9 4.52 16.87 0.00
CA HIS A 9 5.86 17.22 -0.48
C HIS A 9 6.83 17.38 0.70
N GLY A 10 7.77 16.45 0.81
CA GLY A 10 9.06 16.71 1.47
C GLY A 10 9.17 16.53 2.98
N THR A 11 8.11 16.21 3.71
CA THR A 11 8.20 15.84 5.13
C THR A 11 8.70 14.41 5.29
N ASN A 12 9.51 14.17 6.33
CA ASN A 12 10.18 12.91 6.67
C ASN A 12 9.29 11.66 6.43
N ILE A 13 9.13 11.25 5.16
CA ILE A 13 8.33 10.11 4.73
C ILE A 13 8.70 8.86 5.53
N LYS A 14 9.99 8.67 5.82
CA LYS A 14 10.49 7.54 6.59
C LYS A 14 9.96 7.53 8.03
N GLY A 15 9.91 8.67 8.70
CA GLY A 15 9.35 8.77 10.05
C GLY A 15 7.84 8.51 10.07
N SER A 16 7.11 9.07 9.12
CA SER A 16 5.67 8.85 8.96
C SER A 16 5.35 7.39 8.68
N MET A 17 6.13 6.72 7.83
CA MET A 17 5.95 5.31 7.51
C MET A 17 6.24 4.39 8.70
N THR A 18 7.30 4.69 9.47
CA THR A 18 7.59 3.97 10.72
C THR A 18 6.42 4.09 11.70
N ARG A 19 5.78 5.26 11.79
CA ARG A 19 4.62 5.47 12.67
C ARG A 19 3.40 4.69 12.19
N ILE A 20 3.05 4.74 10.90
CA ILE A 20 1.97 3.92 10.34
C ILE A 20 2.19 2.45 10.69
N LYS A 21 3.39 1.93 10.44
CA LYS A 21 3.74 0.54 10.74
C LYS A 21 3.58 0.22 12.23
N ASN A 22 4.06 1.08 13.12
CA ASN A 22 3.94 0.91 14.57
C ASN A 22 2.48 0.93 15.04
N GLU A 23 1.66 1.84 14.51
CA GLU A 23 0.23 1.89 14.83
C GLU A 23 -0.50 0.61 14.40
N LEU A 24 -0.17 0.08 13.23
CA LEU A 24 -0.74 -1.19 12.76
C LEU A 24 -0.30 -2.36 13.65
N ILE A 25 0.99 -2.46 13.99
CA ILE A 25 1.53 -3.53 14.86
C ILE A 25 0.99 -3.42 16.30
N SER A 26 0.72 -2.20 16.79
CA SER A 26 0.18 -1.95 18.14
C SER A 26 -1.34 -2.09 18.23
N HIS A 27 -2.00 -2.51 17.16
CA HIS A 27 -3.45 -2.75 17.10
C HIS A 27 -4.30 -1.55 17.55
N THR A 28 -3.93 -0.36 17.11
CA THR A 28 -4.66 0.88 17.39
C THR A 28 -5.92 1.02 16.53
N ASP A 29 -6.62 2.15 16.63
CA ASP A 29 -7.80 2.45 15.81
C ASP A 29 -7.49 2.40 14.32
N LEU A 30 -6.27 2.78 13.89
CA LEU A 30 -5.83 2.64 12.50
C LEU A 30 -5.77 1.17 12.07
N TYR A 31 -5.29 0.28 12.95
CA TYR A 31 -5.30 -1.17 12.67
C TYR A 31 -6.73 -1.68 12.50
N VAL A 32 -7.64 -1.36 13.43
CA VAL A 32 -9.05 -1.79 13.35
C VAL A 32 -9.70 -1.30 12.07
N TRP A 33 -9.52 -0.03 11.74
CA TRP A 33 -10.04 0.55 10.51
C TRP A 33 -9.48 -0.18 9.27
N THR A 34 -8.17 -0.40 9.25
CA THR A 34 -7.48 -1.04 8.11
C THR A 34 -7.94 -2.49 7.94
N GLN A 35 -7.98 -3.27 9.01
CA GLN A 35 -8.43 -4.66 9.01
C GLN A 35 -9.82 -4.80 8.38
N ILE A 36 -10.79 -4.05 8.91
CA ILE A 36 -12.19 -4.13 8.47
C ILE A 36 -12.33 -3.71 7.01
N ASN A 37 -11.74 -2.56 6.64
CA ASN A 37 -11.89 -2.05 5.28
C ASN A 37 -11.13 -2.91 4.27
N PHE A 38 -9.94 -3.39 4.60
CA PHE A 38 -9.18 -4.24 3.71
C PHE A 38 -9.89 -5.59 3.47
N ALA A 39 -10.35 -6.26 4.53
CA ALA A 39 -11.11 -7.49 4.39
C ALA A 39 -12.40 -7.28 3.58
N TYR A 40 -13.20 -6.26 3.90
CA TYR A 40 -14.43 -5.96 3.18
C TYR A 40 -14.18 -5.70 1.70
N HIS A 41 -13.37 -4.69 1.37
CA HIS A 41 -13.18 -4.28 -0.02
C HIS A 41 -12.44 -5.33 -0.85
N SER A 42 -11.41 -5.98 -0.29
CA SER A 42 -10.64 -7.01 -0.99
C SER A 42 -11.48 -8.24 -1.34
N ASN A 43 -12.34 -8.71 -0.41
CA ASN A 43 -13.28 -9.80 -0.70
C ASN A 43 -14.39 -9.34 -1.65
N LYS A 44 -14.87 -8.09 -1.54
CA LYS A 44 -15.89 -7.54 -2.43
C LYS A 44 -15.43 -7.45 -3.89
N ILE A 45 -14.18 -7.12 -4.12
CA ILE A 45 -13.54 -7.14 -5.45
C ILE A 45 -13.62 -8.55 -6.07
N GLU A 46 -13.47 -9.59 -5.27
CA GLU A 46 -13.56 -11.00 -5.71
C GLU A 46 -15.00 -11.53 -5.76
N GLY A 47 -15.99 -10.74 -5.38
CA GLY A 47 -17.41 -11.08 -5.54
C GLY A 47 -18.13 -11.55 -4.28
N SER A 48 -17.51 -11.40 -3.10
CA SER A 48 -18.19 -11.66 -1.82
C SER A 48 -19.50 -10.88 -1.71
N LYS A 49 -20.51 -11.53 -1.12
CA LYS A 49 -21.84 -10.97 -0.93
C LYS A 49 -22.00 -10.24 0.39
N LEU A 50 -21.02 -10.36 1.31
CA LEU A 50 -21.08 -9.71 2.61
C LEU A 50 -21.23 -8.20 2.47
N SER A 51 -22.06 -7.61 3.34
CA SER A 51 -22.08 -6.16 3.56
C SER A 51 -20.92 -5.74 4.47
N LYS A 52 -20.65 -4.44 4.54
CA LYS A 52 -19.63 -3.92 5.46
C LYS A 52 -20.01 -4.18 6.93
N ASP A 53 -21.30 -4.02 7.28
CA ASP A 53 -21.79 -4.28 8.65
C ASP A 53 -21.60 -5.76 9.03
N GLN A 54 -21.85 -6.69 8.09
CA GLN A 54 -21.60 -8.11 8.32
C GLN A 54 -20.09 -8.41 8.51
N THR A 55 -19.22 -7.75 7.75
CA THR A 55 -17.77 -7.86 7.93
C THR A 55 -17.34 -7.34 9.30
N ILE A 56 -17.93 -6.23 9.79
CA ILE A 56 -17.71 -5.70 11.13
C ILE A 56 -18.16 -6.70 12.21
N GLN A 57 -19.36 -7.29 12.05
CA GLN A 57 -19.87 -8.28 12.99
C GLN A 57 -18.95 -9.52 13.09
N ILE A 58 -18.41 -9.99 11.97
CA ILE A 58 -17.44 -11.10 11.95
C ILE A 58 -16.15 -10.69 12.68
N PHE A 59 -15.70 -9.46 12.49
CA PHE A 59 -14.50 -8.95 13.16
C PHE A 59 -14.69 -8.85 14.68
N GLU A 60 -15.83 -8.30 15.15
CA GLU A 60 -16.09 -8.02 16.56
C GLU A 60 -16.51 -9.28 17.34
N ALA A 61 -17.45 -10.06 16.79
CA ALA A 61 -18.08 -11.16 17.49
C ALA A 61 -17.55 -12.54 17.09
N ASN A 62 -16.72 -12.63 16.06
CA ASN A 62 -16.27 -13.89 15.48
C ASN A 62 -17.46 -14.80 15.06
N ASP A 63 -18.57 -14.20 14.63
CA ASP A 63 -19.83 -14.86 14.32
C ASP A 63 -19.88 -15.32 12.85
N LEU A 64 -20.15 -16.60 12.62
CA LEU A 64 -20.18 -17.26 11.31
C LEU A 64 -21.60 -17.69 10.88
N THR A 65 -22.64 -16.97 11.28
CA THR A 65 -24.06 -17.34 10.97
C THR A 65 -24.49 -17.04 9.53
N MET A 66 -23.55 -16.61 8.64
CA MET A 66 -23.80 -16.20 7.26
C MET A 66 -23.39 -17.28 6.24
N ASP A 67 -23.34 -16.92 4.95
CA ASP A 67 -22.75 -17.78 3.92
C ASP A 67 -21.35 -18.22 4.38
N LEU A 68 -21.18 -19.53 4.56
CA LEU A 68 -20.04 -20.05 5.30
C LEU A 68 -18.71 -19.67 4.65
N ASP A 69 -18.60 -19.80 3.32
CA ASP A 69 -17.34 -19.49 2.64
C ASP A 69 -17.02 -18.01 2.65
N ASP A 70 -17.98 -17.13 2.37
CA ASP A 70 -17.78 -15.67 2.41
C ASP A 70 -17.37 -15.22 3.84
N ALA A 71 -18.01 -15.77 4.88
CA ALA A 71 -17.71 -15.43 6.28
C ALA A 71 -16.32 -15.95 6.70
N LEU A 72 -15.98 -17.18 6.32
CA LEU A 72 -14.64 -17.75 6.56
C LEU A 72 -13.55 -16.97 5.81
N GLU A 73 -13.77 -16.58 4.56
CA GLU A 73 -12.82 -15.78 3.81
C GLU A 73 -12.62 -14.39 4.42
N ALA A 74 -13.66 -13.75 4.96
CA ALA A 74 -13.53 -12.49 5.69
C ALA A 74 -12.71 -12.68 6.98
N GLN A 75 -13.03 -13.69 7.79
CA GLN A 75 -12.28 -14.02 9.01
C GLN A 75 -10.83 -14.38 8.69
N ASN A 76 -10.60 -15.16 7.66
CA ASN A 76 -9.27 -15.54 7.22
C ASN A 76 -8.47 -14.37 6.67
N HIS A 77 -9.13 -13.37 6.08
CA HIS A 77 -8.47 -12.15 5.64
C HIS A 77 -7.93 -11.35 6.85
N PHE A 78 -8.63 -11.33 7.98
CA PHE A 78 -8.12 -10.74 9.22
C PHE A 78 -6.86 -11.47 9.70
N ARG A 79 -6.90 -12.81 9.76
CA ARG A 79 -5.74 -13.64 10.14
C ARG A 79 -4.56 -13.47 9.17
N LEU A 80 -4.85 -13.31 7.88
CA LEU A 80 -3.84 -13.04 6.85
C LEU A 80 -3.17 -11.69 7.07
N PHE A 81 -3.93 -10.67 7.45
CA PHE A 81 -3.38 -9.35 7.76
C PHE A 81 -2.49 -9.39 8.99
N ASP A 82 -2.90 -10.10 10.06
CA ASP A 82 -2.07 -10.31 11.24
C ASP A 82 -0.76 -11.03 10.89
N TYR A 83 -0.84 -12.12 10.15
CA TYR A 83 0.35 -12.83 9.67
C TYR A 83 1.27 -11.93 8.84
N MET A 84 0.71 -11.08 7.98
CA MET A 84 1.48 -10.13 7.19
C MET A 84 2.21 -9.11 8.09
N LEU A 85 1.55 -8.60 9.13
CA LEU A 85 2.18 -7.68 10.10
C LEU A 85 3.27 -8.38 10.93
N GLU A 86 3.04 -9.61 11.39
CA GLU A 86 4.03 -10.40 12.14
C GLU A 86 5.30 -10.65 11.32
N THR A 87 5.15 -10.83 10.01
CA THR A 87 6.24 -11.11 9.08
C THR A 87 6.66 -9.89 8.25
N VAL A 88 6.23 -8.68 8.63
CA VAL A 88 6.39 -7.49 7.77
C VAL A 88 7.83 -7.18 7.41
N ASP A 89 8.79 -7.49 8.27
CA ASP A 89 10.22 -7.26 8.04
C ASP A 89 10.93 -8.42 7.32
N GLU A 90 10.27 -9.56 7.19
CA GLU A 90 10.84 -10.71 6.50
C GLU A 90 10.78 -10.52 4.98
N PRO A 91 11.82 -10.96 4.24
CA PRO A 91 11.78 -10.91 2.78
C PRO A 91 10.66 -11.79 2.23
N LEU A 92 10.04 -11.34 1.15
CA LEU A 92 9.01 -12.13 0.48
C LEU A 92 9.61 -13.37 -0.15
N SER A 93 8.99 -14.54 0.06
CA SER A 93 9.38 -15.82 -0.50
C SER A 93 8.19 -16.60 -1.06
N LYS A 94 8.44 -17.65 -1.83
CA LYS A 94 7.38 -18.55 -2.32
C LYS A 94 6.64 -19.22 -1.17
N GLU A 95 7.36 -19.63 -0.14
CA GLU A 95 6.80 -20.26 1.07
C GLU A 95 5.86 -19.28 1.79
N MET A 96 6.26 -18.01 1.92
CA MET A 96 5.39 -16.98 2.51
C MET A 96 4.13 -16.75 1.66
N MET A 97 4.24 -16.71 0.33
CA MET A 97 3.08 -16.59 -0.56
C MET A 97 2.12 -17.78 -0.42
N ILE A 98 2.66 -19.01 -0.34
CA ILE A 98 1.87 -20.22 -0.10
C ILE A 98 1.18 -20.13 1.26
N GLN A 99 1.90 -19.74 2.31
CA GLN A 99 1.34 -19.60 3.65
C GLN A 99 0.21 -18.56 3.68
N MET A 100 0.38 -17.42 3.02
CA MET A 100 -0.67 -16.39 2.88
C MET A 100 -1.93 -16.95 2.23
N ASN A 101 -1.78 -17.69 1.13
CA ASN A 101 -2.92 -18.31 0.44
C ASN A 101 -3.57 -19.41 1.29
N MET A 102 -2.79 -20.23 2.00
CA MET A 102 -3.31 -21.24 2.94
C MET A 102 -4.16 -20.60 4.04
N ILE A 103 -3.67 -19.52 4.66
CA ILE A 103 -4.42 -18.81 5.70
C ILE A 103 -5.76 -18.34 5.13
N LEU A 104 -5.73 -17.71 3.95
CA LEU A 104 -6.91 -17.16 3.30
C LEU A 104 -7.99 -18.21 3.02
N LYS A 105 -7.58 -19.43 2.61
CA LYS A 105 -8.49 -20.49 2.17
C LYS A 105 -8.83 -21.52 3.25
N ARG A 106 -8.30 -21.36 4.45
CA ARG A 106 -8.50 -22.33 5.53
C ARG A 106 -9.96 -22.47 5.94
N GLY A 107 -10.45 -23.70 6.02
CA GLY A 107 -11.82 -24.04 6.42
C GLY A 107 -12.89 -23.79 5.34
N THR A 108 -12.53 -23.19 4.20
CA THR A 108 -13.46 -22.97 3.09
C THR A 108 -13.68 -24.25 2.29
N SER A 109 -14.73 -24.29 1.48
CA SER A 109 -15.00 -25.42 0.55
C SER A 109 -13.88 -25.67 -0.47
N TYR A 110 -12.95 -24.73 -0.60
CA TYR A 110 -11.77 -24.86 -1.48
C TYR A 110 -10.66 -25.71 -0.87
N GLU A 111 -10.50 -25.73 0.47
CA GLU A 111 -9.37 -26.37 1.14
C GLU A 111 -9.27 -27.87 0.85
N ASP A 112 -10.40 -28.57 0.93
CA ASP A 112 -10.47 -30.01 0.71
C ASP A 112 -10.61 -30.40 -0.78
N ASN A 113 -10.69 -29.42 -1.69
CA ASN A 113 -10.87 -29.67 -3.11
C ASN A 113 -9.51 -29.74 -3.83
N PRO A 114 -9.06 -30.93 -4.29
CA PRO A 114 -7.74 -31.09 -4.92
C PRO A 114 -7.53 -30.23 -6.17
N ALA A 115 -8.63 -29.73 -6.77
CA ALA A 115 -8.55 -28.87 -7.94
C ALA A 115 -7.90 -27.51 -7.65
N TYR A 116 -7.98 -27.04 -6.40
CA TYR A 116 -7.44 -25.75 -5.97
C TYR A 116 -6.06 -25.88 -5.34
N ASN A 117 -5.68 -27.07 -4.87
CA ASN A 117 -4.37 -27.37 -4.29
C ASN A 117 -3.96 -26.33 -3.23
N VAL A 118 -4.85 -26.05 -2.27
CA VAL A 118 -4.54 -25.13 -1.16
C VAL A 118 -3.33 -25.64 -0.40
N GLY A 119 -2.34 -24.77 -0.18
CA GLY A 119 -1.04 -25.15 0.37
C GLY A 119 0.04 -25.42 -0.67
N GLY A 120 -0.26 -25.19 -1.96
CA GLY A 120 0.68 -25.29 -3.07
C GLY A 120 0.27 -24.42 -4.24
N PHE A 121 1.05 -24.46 -5.29
CA PHE A 121 0.69 -23.75 -6.52
C PHE A 121 -0.39 -24.48 -7.31
N LYS A 122 -1.06 -23.77 -8.19
CA LYS A 122 -2.15 -24.31 -9.01
C LYS A 122 -1.73 -25.54 -9.82
N VAL A 123 -2.62 -26.51 -9.93
CA VAL A 123 -2.44 -27.73 -10.72
C VAL A 123 -3.25 -27.73 -12.01
N ARG A 124 -4.06 -26.68 -12.22
CA ARG A 124 -4.89 -26.48 -13.41
C ARG A 124 -4.71 -25.09 -13.96
N GLU A 125 -4.90 -24.95 -15.28
CA GLU A 125 -4.97 -23.63 -15.89
C GLU A 125 -6.15 -22.85 -15.32
N ASN A 126 -5.92 -21.58 -15.07
CA ASN A 126 -6.92 -20.61 -14.62
C ASN A 126 -6.79 -19.33 -15.44
N GLY A 127 -7.66 -18.36 -15.19
CA GLY A 127 -7.65 -17.07 -15.87
C GLY A 127 -8.27 -15.98 -15.03
N ILE A 128 -7.97 -14.73 -15.39
CA ILE A 128 -8.50 -13.56 -14.72
C ILE A 128 -9.74 -13.06 -15.45
N GLY A 129 -10.84 -12.83 -14.72
CA GLY A 129 -12.09 -12.25 -15.20
C GLY A 129 -13.10 -13.26 -15.73
N MET A 130 -14.37 -12.81 -15.86
CA MET A 130 -15.53 -13.67 -16.19
C MET A 130 -15.50 -14.26 -17.60
N ILE A 131 -14.62 -13.85 -18.49
CA ILE A 131 -14.56 -14.30 -19.90
C ILE A 131 -13.09 -14.52 -20.29
N ASN A 132 -12.31 -15.31 -19.56
CA ASN A 132 -10.94 -15.73 -19.94
C ASN A 132 -10.11 -14.64 -20.66
N SER A 133 -10.23 -13.40 -20.25
CA SER A 133 -9.61 -12.26 -20.95
C SER A 133 -8.09 -12.22 -20.83
N PHE A 134 -7.52 -12.99 -19.87
CA PHE A 134 -6.08 -13.16 -19.72
C PHE A 134 -5.72 -14.63 -19.52
N LYS A 135 -4.79 -15.11 -20.34
CA LYS A 135 -4.08 -16.36 -20.05
C LYS A 135 -3.06 -16.09 -18.97
N THR A 136 -3.14 -16.81 -17.89
CA THR A 136 -2.14 -16.82 -16.82
C THR A 136 -1.04 -17.84 -17.12
N THR A 137 0.06 -17.78 -16.37
CA THR A 137 1.16 -18.74 -16.47
C THR A 137 0.64 -20.18 -16.31
N LYS A 138 1.17 -21.12 -17.11
CA LYS A 138 0.81 -22.53 -16.99
C LYS A 138 1.29 -23.11 -15.66
N PRO A 139 0.57 -24.09 -15.08
CA PRO A 139 0.97 -24.68 -13.80
C PRO A 139 2.43 -25.13 -13.73
N ALA A 140 2.96 -25.73 -14.80
CA ALA A 140 4.34 -26.23 -14.85
C ALA A 140 5.41 -25.12 -14.79
N ASP A 141 5.06 -23.88 -15.15
CA ASP A 141 5.99 -22.76 -15.27
C ASP A 141 5.91 -21.80 -14.08
N VAL A 142 4.90 -21.97 -13.17
CA VAL A 142 4.64 -21.06 -12.05
C VAL A 142 5.83 -20.85 -11.15
N GLU A 143 6.49 -21.93 -10.72
CA GLU A 143 7.64 -21.83 -9.81
C GLU A 143 8.79 -21.06 -10.44
N THR A 144 9.11 -21.35 -11.70
CA THR A 144 10.19 -20.69 -12.43
C THR A 144 9.92 -19.21 -12.62
N GLU A 145 8.68 -18.84 -12.96
CA GLU A 145 8.30 -17.43 -13.14
C GLU A 145 8.26 -16.66 -11.81
N LEU A 146 7.84 -17.30 -10.70
CA LEU A 146 7.94 -16.71 -9.37
C LEU A 146 9.38 -16.52 -8.92
N ASP A 147 10.28 -17.47 -9.19
CA ASP A 147 11.70 -17.32 -8.89
C ASP A 147 12.30 -16.12 -9.64
N ALA A 148 12.01 -16.02 -10.93
CA ALA A 148 12.46 -14.87 -11.75
C ALA A 148 11.86 -13.54 -11.26
N LEU A 149 10.59 -13.54 -10.85
CA LEU A 149 9.92 -12.35 -10.29
C LEU A 149 10.60 -11.91 -8.98
N LEU A 150 10.82 -12.84 -8.06
CA LEU A 150 11.46 -12.55 -6.78
C LEU A 150 12.89 -12.05 -6.98
N GLU A 151 13.69 -12.74 -7.81
CA GLU A 151 15.07 -12.34 -8.12
C GLU A 151 15.13 -10.92 -8.71
N LYS A 152 14.25 -10.60 -9.68
CA LYS A 152 14.19 -9.28 -10.32
C LYS A 152 14.03 -8.16 -9.30
N PHE A 153 13.12 -8.30 -8.32
CA PHE A 153 12.77 -7.23 -7.40
C PHE A 153 13.62 -7.23 -6.13
N GLN A 154 14.09 -8.39 -5.63
CA GLN A 154 15.01 -8.46 -4.50
C GLN A 154 16.36 -7.81 -4.81
N ASN A 155 16.85 -7.93 -6.04
CA ASN A 155 18.09 -7.31 -6.48
C ASN A 155 18.03 -5.78 -6.60
N LYS A 156 16.83 -5.15 -6.56
CA LYS A 156 16.69 -3.68 -6.63
C LYS A 156 17.01 -2.99 -5.29
N GLY A 157 17.01 -3.70 -4.18
CA GLY A 157 17.12 -3.11 -2.85
C GLY A 157 15.79 -2.44 -2.42
N VAL A 158 15.76 -1.12 -2.32
CA VAL A 158 14.51 -0.39 -1.98
C VAL A 158 13.66 -0.24 -3.24
N LEU A 159 12.40 -0.66 -3.17
CA LEU A 159 11.45 -0.57 -4.26
C LEU A 159 10.75 0.80 -4.27
N SER A 160 10.62 1.39 -5.46
CA SER A 160 9.71 2.51 -5.69
C SER A 160 8.26 2.03 -5.67
N PHE A 161 7.30 2.94 -5.57
CA PHE A 161 5.88 2.59 -5.67
C PHE A 161 5.55 1.96 -7.04
N GLU A 162 6.14 2.45 -8.13
CA GLU A 162 5.98 1.84 -9.47
C GLU A 162 6.52 0.40 -9.50
N ASP A 163 7.65 0.12 -8.84
CA ASP A 163 8.20 -1.25 -8.74
C ASP A 163 7.23 -2.18 -8.00
N ILE A 164 6.61 -1.71 -6.91
CA ILE A 164 5.62 -2.47 -6.13
C ILE A 164 4.39 -2.78 -6.99
N VAL A 165 3.91 -1.82 -7.75
CA VAL A 165 2.77 -2.00 -8.67
C VAL A 165 3.15 -2.94 -9.81
N GLU A 166 4.34 -2.82 -10.40
CA GLU A 166 4.82 -3.74 -11.44
C GLU A 166 4.95 -5.16 -10.91
N PHE A 167 5.47 -5.34 -9.68
CA PHE A 167 5.50 -6.64 -9.02
C PHE A 167 4.09 -7.25 -8.93
N HIS A 168 3.13 -6.46 -8.47
CA HIS A 168 1.75 -6.89 -8.35
C HIS A 168 1.14 -7.31 -9.70
N VAL A 169 1.36 -6.53 -10.76
CA VAL A 169 0.91 -6.89 -12.12
C VAL A 169 1.51 -8.21 -12.59
N CYS A 170 2.82 -8.40 -12.38
CA CYS A 170 3.47 -9.66 -12.74
C CYS A 170 2.92 -10.84 -11.92
N PHE A 171 2.70 -10.65 -10.61
CA PHE A 171 2.09 -11.67 -9.74
C PHE A 171 0.68 -12.05 -10.21
N GLU A 172 -0.16 -11.06 -10.55
CA GLU A 172 -1.51 -11.31 -11.10
C GLU A 172 -1.45 -12.07 -12.43
N ARG A 173 -0.45 -11.82 -13.27
CA ARG A 173 -0.27 -12.55 -14.54
C ARG A 173 0.22 -13.98 -14.35
N ILE A 174 1.10 -14.21 -13.38
CA ILE A 174 1.50 -15.56 -12.99
C ILE A 174 0.30 -16.31 -12.45
N HIS A 175 -0.49 -15.66 -11.58
CA HIS A 175 -1.70 -16.22 -10.97
C HIS A 175 -1.42 -17.58 -10.32
N PRO A 176 -0.51 -17.62 -9.33
CA PRO A 176 0.12 -18.87 -8.91
C PRO A 176 -0.79 -19.87 -8.22
N PHE A 177 -1.92 -19.46 -7.67
CA PHE A 177 -2.82 -20.29 -6.88
C PHE A 177 -4.07 -20.69 -7.63
N GLY A 178 -4.74 -21.77 -7.18
CA GLY A 178 -6.01 -22.22 -7.73
C GLY A 178 -7.14 -21.21 -7.52
N ASP A 179 -7.08 -20.45 -6.41
CA ASP A 179 -7.98 -19.33 -6.08
C ASP A 179 -7.29 -18.40 -5.06
N GLY A 180 -7.84 -17.18 -4.84
CA GLY A 180 -7.34 -16.21 -3.85
C GLY A 180 -6.14 -15.39 -4.30
N ASN A 181 -5.76 -15.41 -5.57
CA ASN A 181 -4.61 -14.69 -6.09
C ASN A 181 -4.73 -13.17 -5.87
N GLY A 182 -5.85 -12.56 -6.24
CA GLY A 182 -6.04 -11.11 -6.07
C GLY A 182 -5.92 -10.67 -4.62
N ARG A 183 -6.52 -11.39 -3.68
CA ARG A 183 -6.44 -11.10 -2.23
C ARG A 183 -5.03 -11.26 -1.70
N THR A 184 -4.35 -12.35 -2.07
CA THR A 184 -2.94 -12.57 -1.72
C THR A 184 -2.04 -11.49 -2.34
N GLY A 185 -2.24 -11.16 -3.61
CA GLY A 185 -1.45 -10.13 -4.32
C GLY A 185 -1.62 -8.74 -3.71
N ARG A 186 -2.84 -8.34 -3.34
CA ARG A 186 -3.09 -7.07 -2.65
C ARG A 186 -2.48 -7.03 -1.25
N MET A 187 -2.45 -8.16 -0.52
CA MET A 187 -1.77 -8.26 0.77
C MET A 187 -0.25 -8.14 0.63
N ILE A 188 0.34 -8.77 -0.39
CA ILE A 188 1.76 -8.63 -0.72
C ILE A 188 2.09 -7.18 -1.06
N MET A 189 1.27 -6.50 -1.85
CA MET A 189 1.46 -5.10 -2.21
C MET A 189 1.42 -4.19 -0.98
N PHE A 190 0.51 -4.42 -0.04
CA PHE A 190 0.45 -3.69 1.24
C PHE A 190 1.73 -3.91 2.07
N LYS A 191 2.19 -5.18 2.20
CA LYS A 191 3.46 -5.53 2.86
C LYS A 191 4.64 -4.79 2.24
N GLN A 192 4.76 -4.82 0.91
CA GLN A 192 5.84 -4.16 0.19
C GLN A 192 5.83 -2.65 0.38
N CYS A 193 4.65 -2.02 0.45
CA CYS A 193 4.55 -0.59 0.78
C CYS A 193 5.17 -0.30 2.16
N LEU A 194 4.81 -1.09 3.19
CA LEU A 194 5.37 -0.92 4.54
C LEU A 194 6.90 -1.14 4.59
N GLN A 195 7.41 -2.10 3.81
CA GLN A 195 8.84 -2.40 3.74
C GLN A 195 9.67 -1.31 3.05
N ASN A 196 9.06 -0.62 2.08
CA ASN A 196 9.78 0.30 1.19
C ASN A 196 9.44 1.78 1.43
N ASN A 197 8.88 2.13 2.59
CA ASN A 197 8.49 3.49 2.96
C ASN A 197 7.50 4.13 1.98
N CYS A 198 6.64 3.34 1.36
CA CYS A 198 5.50 3.82 0.58
C CYS A 198 4.25 3.79 1.45
N ILE A 199 3.37 4.80 1.34
CA ILE A 199 2.10 4.80 2.05
C ILE A 199 1.30 3.57 1.59
N PRO A 200 0.88 2.67 2.51
CA PRO A 200 0.03 1.56 2.13
C PRO A 200 -1.37 2.04 1.80
N PHE A 201 -2.19 1.19 1.23
CA PHE A 201 -3.56 1.56 0.88
C PHE A 201 -4.50 0.37 0.85
N VAL A 202 -5.78 0.65 0.96
CA VAL A 202 -6.87 -0.30 0.74
C VAL A 202 -7.53 0.03 -0.59
N LEU A 203 -7.49 -0.90 -1.54
CA LEU A 203 -8.20 -0.74 -2.80
C LEU A 203 -9.71 -0.86 -2.57
N LEU A 204 -10.45 0.22 -2.83
CA LEU A 204 -11.89 0.26 -2.64
C LEU A 204 -12.61 -0.50 -3.76
N ASP A 205 -13.64 -1.28 -3.42
CA ASP A 205 -14.40 -2.10 -4.36
C ASP A 205 -15.11 -1.27 -5.44
N ARG A 206 -15.49 -0.02 -5.14
CA ARG A 206 -16.05 0.91 -6.13
C ARG A 206 -15.10 1.20 -7.29
N ASP A 207 -13.78 1.09 -7.07
CA ASP A 207 -12.75 1.37 -8.07
C ASP A 207 -12.28 0.09 -8.79
N ARG A 208 -12.94 -1.05 -8.53
CA ARG A 208 -12.67 -2.36 -9.13
C ARG A 208 -12.53 -2.31 -10.65
N ALA A 209 -13.41 -1.58 -11.33
CA ALA A 209 -13.39 -1.50 -12.79
C ALA A 209 -12.13 -0.81 -13.32
N PHE A 210 -11.68 0.27 -12.67
CA PHE A 210 -10.45 0.98 -13.01
C PHE A 210 -9.21 0.14 -12.71
N TYR A 211 -9.19 -0.54 -11.58
CA TYR A 211 -8.12 -1.46 -11.20
C TYR A 211 -7.96 -2.60 -12.22
N LEU A 212 -9.03 -3.30 -12.56
CA LEU A 212 -9.00 -4.39 -13.55
C LEU A 212 -8.61 -3.91 -14.95
N ARG A 213 -9.07 -2.71 -15.35
CA ARG A 213 -8.63 -2.07 -16.58
C ARG A 213 -7.13 -1.78 -16.53
N GLY A 214 -6.64 -1.21 -15.45
CA GLY A 214 -5.24 -0.88 -15.27
C GLY A 214 -4.32 -2.10 -15.32
N LEU A 215 -4.70 -3.22 -14.69
CA LEU A 215 -3.99 -4.50 -14.82
C LEU A 215 -3.93 -4.97 -16.27
N LYS A 216 -5.06 -4.83 -16.98
CA LYS A 216 -5.19 -5.23 -18.39
C LYS A 216 -4.34 -4.41 -19.33
N GLU A 217 -4.37 -3.12 -19.18
CA GLU A 217 -3.74 -2.16 -20.10
C GLU A 217 -2.29 -1.83 -19.72
N TRP A 218 -1.72 -2.47 -18.68
CA TRP A 218 -0.41 -2.14 -18.11
C TRP A 218 0.72 -1.99 -19.14
N ASP A 219 0.77 -2.84 -20.14
CA ASP A 219 1.83 -2.80 -21.17
C ASP A 219 1.67 -1.64 -22.16
N PHE A 220 0.47 -1.07 -22.23
CA PHE A 220 0.13 0.01 -23.15
C PHE A 220 0.07 1.36 -22.44
N GLU A 221 -0.56 1.40 -21.24
CA GLU A 221 -0.77 2.64 -20.46
C GLU A 221 -0.73 2.34 -18.96
N ARG A 222 0.44 2.47 -18.36
CA ARG A 222 0.68 2.21 -16.94
C ARG A 222 -0.10 3.16 -16.03
N ASN A 223 -0.32 4.40 -16.49
CA ASN A 223 -0.97 5.43 -15.67
C ASN A 223 -2.40 5.06 -15.28
N TYR A 224 -3.12 4.23 -16.03
CA TYR A 224 -4.45 3.78 -15.60
C TYR A 224 -4.43 3.06 -14.25
N LEU A 225 -3.45 2.20 -14.02
CA LEU A 225 -3.30 1.53 -12.73
C LEU A 225 -2.65 2.43 -11.71
N MET A 226 -1.59 3.15 -12.09
CA MET A 226 -0.85 4.04 -11.21
C MET A 226 -1.75 5.11 -10.60
N ASP A 227 -2.52 5.83 -11.41
CA ASP A 227 -3.44 6.87 -10.93
C ASP A 227 -4.52 6.31 -10.01
N THR A 228 -5.05 5.11 -10.36
CA THR A 228 -6.02 4.43 -9.50
C THR A 228 -5.43 4.14 -8.13
N LEU A 229 -4.22 3.58 -8.07
CA LEU A 229 -3.60 3.18 -6.81
C LEU A 229 -3.04 4.36 -6.02
N LEU A 230 -2.52 5.40 -6.68
CA LEU A 230 -2.12 6.67 -6.03
C LEU A 230 -3.33 7.34 -5.36
N THR A 231 -4.50 7.34 -6.02
CA THR A 231 -5.73 7.83 -5.40
C THR A 231 -6.08 7.06 -4.11
N GLN A 232 -5.84 5.74 -4.07
CA GLN A 232 -6.06 4.96 -2.85
C GLN A 232 -5.03 5.29 -1.75
N GLN A 233 -3.79 5.62 -2.11
CA GLN A 233 -2.79 6.12 -1.15
C GLN A 233 -3.23 7.46 -0.55
N ASP A 234 -3.77 8.39 -1.36
CA ASP A 234 -4.28 9.67 -0.86
C ASP A 234 -5.45 9.46 0.11
N VAL A 235 -6.36 8.53 -0.20
CA VAL A 235 -7.46 8.15 0.71
C VAL A 235 -6.91 7.61 2.03
N TYR A 236 -5.91 6.72 1.98
CA TYR A 236 -5.33 6.12 3.19
C TYR A 236 -4.55 7.15 4.01
N ALA A 237 -3.82 8.06 3.35
CA ALA A 237 -3.16 9.18 4.00
C ALA A 237 -4.16 10.07 4.76
N SER A 238 -5.30 10.39 4.13
CA SER A 238 -6.37 11.15 4.78
C SER A 238 -6.97 10.41 6.00
N VAL A 239 -7.03 9.09 5.96
CA VAL A 239 -7.42 8.27 7.13
C VAL A 239 -6.36 8.37 8.24
N CYS A 240 -5.08 8.27 7.89
CA CYS A 240 -3.99 8.46 8.86
C CYS A 240 -4.04 9.85 9.52
N GLU A 241 -4.39 10.90 8.78
CA GLU A 241 -4.60 12.25 9.32
C GLU A 241 -5.76 12.28 10.33
N GLN A 242 -6.90 11.61 10.03
CA GLN A 242 -8.04 11.53 10.94
C GLN A 242 -7.69 10.84 12.28
N PHE A 243 -6.76 9.90 12.26
CA PHE A 243 -6.22 9.24 13.46
C PHE A 243 -5.01 9.97 14.08
N ASP A 244 -4.75 11.21 13.66
CA ASP A 244 -3.64 12.03 14.15
C ASP A 244 -2.22 11.41 13.96
N ILE A 245 -2.09 10.46 13.03
CA ILE A 245 -0.83 9.74 12.80
C ILE A 245 0.29 10.68 12.37
N PHE A 246 -0.02 11.77 11.68
CA PHE A 246 0.95 12.75 11.19
C PHE A 246 1.06 14.02 12.04
N LYS A 247 0.24 14.17 13.09
CA LYS A 247 0.07 15.40 13.86
C LYS A 247 1.37 15.93 14.49
N ASP A 248 2.28 15.04 14.85
CA ASP A 248 3.53 15.40 15.52
C ASP A 248 4.68 15.68 14.54
N PHE A 249 4.57 15.28 13.27
CA PHE A 249 5.65 15.44 12.31
C PHE A 249 5.76 16.89 11.80
N GLY A 250 4.63 17.54 11.50
CA GLY A 250 4.63 18.95 11.12
C GLY A 250 4.94 19.91 12.28
N GLN A 251 4.46 19.59 13.49
CA GLN A 251 4.67 20.48 14.67
C GLN A 251 6.02 20.26 15.36
N LYS A 252 6.58 19.04 15.41
CA LYS A 252 7.89 18.80 16.02
C LYS A 252 9.05 19.25 15.16
N GLU A 253 8.96 19.13 13.83
CA GLU A 253 10.01 19.68 12.96
C GLU A 253 9.94 21.20 12.92
N LEU A 254 8.75 21.79 12.84
CA LEU A 254 8.57 23.24 12.95
C LEU A 254 8.89 23.79 14.36
N SER A 255 8.66 23.01 15.44
CA SER A 255 8.97 23.45 16.80
C SER A 255 10.44 23.30 17.20
N LYS A 256 11.21 22.48 16.49
CA LYS A 256 12.67 22.35 16.68
C LYS A 256 13.45 23.36 15.85
N ASN A 257 12.95 23.69 14.66
CA ASN A 257 13.56 24.67 13.81
C ASN A 257 13.15 26.08 14.26
N LYS A 258 14.12 26.89 14.62
CA LYS A 258 13.86 28.26 14.99
C LYS A 258 13.60 29.10 13.73
N ILE A 259 12.41 29.68 13.61
CA ILE A 259 12.15 30.67 12.56
C ILE A 259 13.09 31.87 12.79
N VAL A 260 13.91 32.16 11.78
CA VAL A 260 14.90 33.23 11.82
C VAL A 260 14.40 34.46 11.07
N ASP A 261 13.68 34.22 9.97
CA ASP A 261 13.09 35.27 9.15
C ASP A 261 11.90 34.71 8.37
N GLU A 262 10.86 35.53 8.17
CA GLU A 262 9.69 35.16 7.37
C GLU A 262 9.05 36.35 6.66
N ASN A 263 8.48 36.12 5.50
CA ASN A 263 7.64 37.09 4.81
C ASN A 263 6.58 36.33 3.97
N GLU A 264 5.77 37.07 3.19
CA GLU A 264 4.72 36.48 2.32
C GLU A 264 5.27 35.51 1.25
N GLN A 265 6.57 35.42 1.04
CA GLN A 265 7.18 34.65 -0.04
C GLN A 265 8.05 33.48 0.45
N TYR A 266 8.54 33.52 1.68
CA TYR A 266 9.38 32.46 2.24
C TYR A 266 9.40 32.45 3.77
N VAL A 267 9.81 31.32 4.34
CA VAL A 267 10.16 31.14 5.74
C VAL A 267 11.58 30.57 5.83
N LEU A 268 12.42 31.17 6.65
CA LEU A 268 13.79 30.74 6.90
C LEU A 268 13.88 30.08 8.28
N PHE A 269 14.31 28.84 8.32
CA PHE A 269 14.47 28.06 9.55
C PHE A 269 15.95 27.80 9.85
N GLU A 270 16.30 27.83 11.13
CA GLU A 270 17.57 27.29 11.65
C GLU A 270 17.33 25.87 12.12
N THR A 271 18.04 24.88 11.55
CA THR A 271 17.92 23.45 11.91
C THR A 271 18.74 23.14 13.17
N ASP A 272 18.47 22.01 13.81
CA ASP A 272 19.21 21.53 14.99
C ASP A 272 20.73 21.35 14.70
N GLU A 273 21.11 21.20 13.42
CA GLU A 273 22.49 21.06 12.96
C GLU A 273 23.17 22.41 12.68
N GLY A 274 22.46 23.52 12.92
CA GLY A 274 22.96 24.86 12.67
C GLY A 274 23.01 25.28 11.20
N MET A 275 22.31 24.54 10.34
CA MET A 275 22.07 24.87 8.94
C MET A 275 20.82 25.75 8.82
N TYR A 276 20.68 26.46 7.72
CA TYR A 276 19.54 27.32 7.43
C TYR A 276 18.81 26.82 6.20
N GLN A 277 17.53 26.50 6.37
CA GLN A 277 16.66 26.04 5.30
C GLN A 277 15.65 27.12 4.91
N LEU A 278 15.59 27.43 3.63
CA LEU A 278 14.64 28.37 3.05
C LEU A 278 13.48 27.59 2.43
N VAL A 279 12.27 27.87 2.89
CA VAL A 279 11.03 27.25 2.41
C VAL A 279 10.18 28.32 1.74
N ALA A 280 9.76 28.08 0.51
CA ALA A 280 8.79 28.89 -0.20
C ALA A 280 7.84 27.97 -0.97
N ASP A 281 6.55 28.34 -1.02
CA ASP A 281 5.49 27.55 -1.66
C ASP A 281 5.51 26.08 -1.14
N ASP A 282 5.67 25.89 0.19
CA ASP A 282 5.78 24.60 0.89
C ASP A 282 6.92 23.67 0.42
N GLN A 283 7.93 24.22 -0.27
CA GLN A 283 9.11 23.49 -0.71
C GLN A 283 10.40 24.07 -0.11
N ILE A 284 11.33 23.19 0.28
CA ILE A 284 12.71 23.60 0.61
C ILE A 284 13.38 23.99 -0.71
N ILE A 285 13.60 25.28 -0.90
CA ILE A 285 14.21 25.84 -2.11
C ILE A 285 15.72 26.03 -1.98
N GLY A 286 16.28 25.88 -0.77
CA GLY A 286 17.71 25.93 -0.54
C GLY A 286 18.07 25.65 0.92
N GLU A 287 19.27 25.12 1.11
CA GLU A 287 19.92 24.92 2.40
C GLU A 287 21.29 25.56 2.36
N THR A 288 21.66 26.29 3.42
CA THR A 288 22.94 27.03 3.46
C THR A 288 23.46 27.20 4.87
N GLU A 289 24.76 27.44 5.00
CA GLU A 289 25.37 27.86 6.26
C GLU A 289 25.06 29.33 6.56
N LYS A 290 25.12 29.71 7.85
CA LYS A 290 24.78 31.06 8.34
C LYS A 290 25.42 32.22 7.54
N ASN A 291 26.65 32.03 7.08
CA ASN A 291 27.40 33.07 6.38
C ASN A 291 26.92 33.31 4.93
N ASN A 292 26.12 32.41 4.38
CA ASN A 292 25.68 32.44 2.97
C ASN A 292 24.18 32.74 2.79
N ILE A 293 23.47 33.04 3.91
CA ILE A 293 22.00 33.27 3.87
C ILE A 293 21.66 34.45 2.96
N LYS A 294 22.43 35.54 3.04
CA LYS A 294 22.14 36.74 2.27
C LYS A 294 22.27 36.51 0.77
N ASP A 295 23.31 35.79 0.35
CA ASP A 295 23.55 35.48 -1.05
C ASP A 295 22.48 34.48 -1.58
N ALA A 296 22.03 33.53 -0.74
CA ALA A 296 20.96 32.61 -1.05
C ALA A 296 19.62 33.33 -1.24
N LEU A 297 19.27 34.26 -0.35
CA LEU A 297 18.07 35.09 -0.45
C LEU A 297 18.08 35.99 -1.70
N GLU A 298 19.20 36.64 -2.01
CA GLU A 298 19.37 37.48 -3.19
C GLU A 298 19.24 36.67 -4.51
N SER A 299 19.75 35.43 -4.51
CA SER A 299 19.68 34.58 -5.70
C SER A 299 18.24 34.10 -6.00
N ILE A 300 17.39 33.97 -5.01
CA ILE A 300 16.00 33.52 -5.13
C ILE A 300 15.09 34.68 -5.50
N THR A 301 15.27 35.82 -4.89
CA THR A 301 14.51 37.06 -5.22
C THR A 301 14.79 37.56 -6.63
N SER A 302 16.02 37.36 -7.14
CA SER A 302 16.39 37.75 -8.51
C SER A 302 15.82 36.82 -9.60
N LYS A 303 15.52 35.55 -9.30
CA LYS A 303 14.93 34.60 -10.26
C LYS A 303 13.44 34.79 -10.50
N LYS A 304 12.73 35.50 -9.61
CA LYS A 304 11.28 35.80 -9.79
C LYS A 304 11.00 37.11 -10.52
N SER A 305 12.06 37.88 -10.92
CA SER A 305 11.92 39.16 -11.63
C SER A 305 12.20 39.09 -13.14
N ASN A 306 12.30 37.87 -13.68
CA ASN A 306 12.43 37.60 -15.11
C ASN A 306 11.27 36.64 -15.57
#